data_af42b299f1003906a2b5535cac297983
#
_entry.id   af42b299f1003906a2b5535cac297983
#
_cell.length_a   1.000
_cell.length_b   1.000
_cell.length_c   1.000
_cell.angle_alpha   90.00
_cell.angle_beta   90.00
_cell.angle_gamma   90.00
#
_symmetry.space_group_name_H-M   'P 1'
#
loop_
_entity.id
_entity.type
_entity.pdbx_description
1 polymer ?
#
loop_
_entity_poly.entity_id
_entity_poly.type
_entity_poly.pdbx_seq_one_letter_code
_entity_poly.pdbx_strand_id
1 'polypeptide(L)'
;MSPKNSGRECIDKVQRVLGFMGIKAIYINRPSDDEVLSERVLTNNDKYYIYIWCDSQGLLTFQSIVFKSVCGSAEKESGFYQILLLYNTYLNFVSFGMTKAESEENKDEWDIVITANRNCKEINPGIMHKIVLSFDYAFIEFVPQLKKWAHEHELRFEGKISKLIEEGFQNRLEG
;
A
#
# COMPACT_ATOMS: atom_id res chain seq x y z
N MET A 1 -30.11 -2.95 0.99
CA MET A 1 -28.95 -3.23 0.13
C MET A 1 -28.10 -4.30 0.82
N SER A 2 -27.70 -5.34 0.13
CA SER A 2 -26.83 -6.38 0.71
C SER A 2 -25.41 -5.80 0.93
N PRO A 3 -24.75 -6.09 2.06
CA PRO A 3 -23.38 -5.58 2.33
C PRO A 3 -22.36 -5.93 1.23
N LYS A 4 -22.56 -7.04 0.53
CA LYS A 4 -21.72 -7.49 -0.60
C LYS A 4 -21.69 -6.51 -1.79
N ASN A 5 -22.73 -5.70 -2.01
CA ASN A 5 -22.78 -4.74 -3.13
C ASN A 5 -22.04 -3.42 -2.85
N SER A 6 -21.92 -3.04 -1.57
CA SER A 6 -21.34 -1.72 -1.24
C SER A 6 -19.83 -1.63 -1.52
N GLY A 7 -19.09 -2.70 -1.27
CA GLY A 7 -17.63 -2.74 -1.53
C GLY A 7 -17.33 -2.66 -3.03
N ARG A 8 -18.07 -3.42 -3.85
CA ARG A 8 -17.93 -3.42 -5.30
C ARG A 8 -18.23 -2.06 -5.93
N GLU A 9 -19.37 -1.47 -5.56
CA GLU A 9 -19.73 -0.12 -6.03
C GLU A 9 -18.67 0.93 -5.68
N CYS A 10 -18.03 0.76 -4.52
CA CYS A 10 -16.95 1.62 -4.06
C CYS A 10 -15.69 1.46 -4.93
N ILE A 11 -15.28 0.24 -5.23
CA ILE A 11 -14.14 -0.04 -6.11
C ILE A 11 -14.41 0.45 -7.53
N ASP A 12 -15.61 0.23 -8.06
CA ASP A 12 -16.01 0.75 -9.38
C ASP A 12 -15.96 2.29 -9.44
N LYS A 13 -16.33 2.96 -8.33
CA LYS A 13 -16.18 4.41 -8.22
C LYS A 13 -14.72 4.83 -8.27
N VAL A 14 -13.86 4.17 -7.51
CA VAL A 14 -12.41 4.44 -7.50
C VAL A 14 -11.83 4.28 -8.88
N GLN A 15 -12.14 3.21 -9.60
CA GLN A 15 -11.64 2.98 -10.95
C GLN A 15 -12.06 4.06 -11.93
N ARG A 16 -13.32 4.48 -11.88
CA ARG A 16 -13.80 5.58 -12.72
C ARG A 16 -13.02 6.87 -12.45
N VAL A 17 -12.78 7.19 -11.17
CA VAL A 17 -12.01 8.38 -10.79
C VAL A 17 -10.56 8.28 -11.27
N LEU A 18 -9.91 7.14 -11.10
CA LEU A 18 -8.55 6.91 -11.60
C LEU A 18 -8.50 7.01 -13.13
N GLY A 19 -9.48 6.47 -13.84
CA GLY A 19 -9.62 6.59 -15.28
C GLY A 19 -9.73 8.04 -15.75
N PHE A 20 -10.51 8.88 -15.05
CA PHE A 20 -10.56 10.32 -15.32
C PHE A 20 -9.23 11.03 -15.13
N MET A 21 -8.40 10.54 -14.20
CA MET A 21 -7.05 11.08 -13.97
C MET A 21 -6.00 10.51 -14.93
N GLY A 22 -6.38 9.63 -15.86
CA GLY A 22 -5.45 8.96 -16.76
C GLY A 22 -4.57 7.90 -16.08
N ILE A 23 -4.90 7.50 -14.85
CA ILE A 23 -4.16 6.49 -14.10
C ILE A 23 -4.71 5.12 -14.46
N LYS A 24 -3.83 4.26 -14.95
CA LYS A 24 -4.19 2.88 -15.29
C LYS A 24 -4.39 2.07 -14.00
N ALA A 25 -5.56 1.47 -13.84
CA ALA A 25 -5.89 0.58 -12.75
C ALA A 25 -6.17 -0.83 -13.26
N ILE A 26 -5.71 -1.84 -12.54
CA ILE A 26 -5.86 -3.25 -12.89
C ILE A 26 -6.58 -3.95 -11.73
N TYR A 27 -7.58 -4.74 -12.02
CA TYR A 27 -8.23 -5.60 -11.04
C TYR A 27 -7.33 -6.78 -10.66
N ILE A 28 -7.19 -7.01 -9.36
CA ILE A 28 -6.59 -8.22 -8.84
C ILE A 28 -7.64 -8.92 -7.98
N ASN A 29 -8.17 -10.04 -8.48
CA ASN A 29 -8.93 -10.96 -7.66
C ASN A 29 -7.93 -11.82 -6.88
N ARG A 30 -7.85 -11.67 -5.55
CA ARG A 30 -7.30 -12.73 -4.72
C ARG A 30 -8.42 -13.73 -4.44
N PRO A 31 -8.23 -15.02 -4.71
CA PRO A 31 -9.05 -16.05 -4.10
C PRO A 31 -8.71 -16.05 -2.61
N SER A 32 -9.48 -15.38 -1.78
CA SER A 32 -9.41 -15.48 -0.33
C SER A 32 -10.72 -16.08 0.14
N ASP A 33 -10.65 -17.03 1.07
CA ASP A 33 -11.81 -17.62 1.72
C ASP A 33 -12.64 -16.61 2.52
N ASP A 34 -12.10 -15.41 2.75
CA ASP A 34 -12.81 -14.27 3.28
C ASP A 34 -13.52 -13.52 2.15
N GLU A 35 -14.81 -13.79 2.00
CA GLU A 35 -15.71 -13.20 0.99
C GLU A 35 -15.78 -11.66 0.97
N VAL A 36 -15.14 -10.98 1.91
CA VAL A 36 -15.25 -9.54 2.14
C VAL A 36 -14.13 -8.72 1.46
N LEU A 37 -13.02 -9.35 1.09
CA LEU A 37 -11.82 -8.67 0.59
C LEU A 37 -11.48 -9.00 -0.87
N SER A 38 -12.43 -9.44 -1.66
CA SER A 38 -12.18 -10.08 -2.97
C SER A 38 -11.78 -9.13 -4.10
N GLU A 39 -11.94 -7.83 -3.97
CA GLU A 39 -11.62 -6.91 -5.06
C GLU A 39 -10.56 -5.89 -4.65
N ARG A 40 -9.37 -6.01 -5.23
CA ARG A 40 -8.28 -5.04 -5.09
C ARG A 40 -8.02 -4.37 -6.43
N VAL A 41 -7.85 -3.07 -6.41
CA VAL A 41 -7.37 -2.31 -7.55
C VAL A 41 -5.89 -2.05 -7.35
N LEU A 42 -5.10 -2.33 -8.37
CA LEU A 42 -3.69 -1.99 -8.41
C LEU A 42 -3.50 -0.81 -9.35
N THR A 43 -2.90 0.25 -8.85
CA THR A 43 -2.41 1.33 -9.68
C THR A 43 -0.88 1.30 -9.73
N ASN A 44 -0.32 1.61 -10.88
CA ASN A 44 1.11 1.66 -11.12
C ASN A 44 1.47 3.02 -11.74
N ASN A 45 2.47 3.67 -11.15
CA ASN A 45 3.08 4.87 -11.71
C ASN A 45 4.55 4.65 -12.10
N ASP A 46 4.93 3.41 -12.46
CA ASP A 46 6.28 2.95 -12.83
C ASP A 46 7.31 2.93 -11.68
N LYS A 47 6.96 3.43 -10.50
CA LYS A 47 7.88 3.50 -9.34
C LYS A 47 7.43 2.64 -8.17
N TYR A 48 6.15 2.53 -7.95
CA TYR A 48 5.54 1.78 -6.85
C TYR A 48 4.11 1.40 -7.19
N TYR A 49 3.55 0.46 -6.43
CA TYR A 49 2.17 0.00 -6.60
C TYR A 49 1.32 0.47 -5.42
N ILE A 50 0.11 0.92 -5.68
CA ILE A 50 -0.89 1.18 -4.64
C ILE A 50 -1.97 0.12 -4.75
N TYR A 51 -2.11 -0.69 -3.71
CA TYR A 51 -3.22 -1.61 -3.52
C TYR A 51 -4.40 -0.85 -2.93
N ILE A 52 -5.58 -1.04 -3.49
CA ILE A 52 -6.79 -0.37 -3.04
C ILE A 52 -7.86 -1.42 -2.82
N TRP A 53 -8.44 -1.45 -1.63
CA TRP A 53 -9.57 -2.31 -1.32
C TRP A 53 -10.58 -1.58 -0.44
N CYS A 54 -11.82 -2.10 -0.42
CA CYS A 54 -12.92 -1.54 0.35
C CYS A 54 -13.47 -2.61 1.29
N ASP A 55 -13.66 -2.25 2.55
CA ASP A 55 -14.30 -3.14 3.50
C ASP A 55 -15.84 -3.11 3.38
N SER A 56 -16.52 -3.95 4.17
CA SER A 56 -17.97 -4.05 4.19
C SER A 56 -18.67 -2.78 4.70
N GLN A 57 -17.96 -1.89 5.37
CA GLN A 57 -18.46 -0.62 5.89
C GLN A 57 -18.27 0.55 4.94
N GLY A 58 -17.59 0.31 3.80
CA GLY A 58 -17.29 1.34 2.81
C GLY A 58 -16.03 2.14 3.14
N LEU A 59 -15.17 1.63 4.00
CA LEU A 59 -13.84 2.18 4.23
C LEU A 59 -12.89 1.69 3.16
N LEU A 60 -12.34 2.62 2.39
CA LEU A 60 -11.29 2.37 1.41
C LEU A 60 -9.94 2.46 2.08
N THR A 61 -9.12 1.45 1.86
CA THR A 61 -7.71 1.46 2.21
C THR A 61 -6.86 1.51 0.95
N PHE A 62 -5.93 2.43 0.93
CA PHE A 62 -4.86 2.58 -0.06
C PHE A 62 -3.57 2.19 0.61
N GLN A 63 -2.81 1.28 0.05
CA GLN A 63 -1.59 0.79 0.67
C GLN A 63 -0.50 0.53 -0.37
N SER A 64 0.72 0.92 -0.03
CA SER A 64 1.92 0.56 -0.77
C SER A 64 2.96 0.01 0.19
N ILE A 65 3.58 -1.11 -0.17
CA ILE A 65 4.66 -1.70 0.62
C ILE A 65 5.96 -0.99 0.25
N VAL A 66 6.67 -0.50 1.25
CA VAL A 66 7.95 0.23 1.10
C VAL A 66 9.13 -0.68 1.38
N PHE A 67 9.07 -1.40 2.50
CA PHE A 67 10.04 -2.40 2.90
C PHE A 67 9.30 -3.66 3.32
N LYS A 68 9.81 -4.80 2.90
CA LYS A 68 9.26 -6.10 3.25
C LYS A 68 10.17 -6.78 4.26
N SER A 69 9.58 -7.48 5.22
CA SER A 69 10.29 -8.32 6.19
C SER A 69 11.42 -7.58 6.91
N VAL A 70 11.09 -6.41 7.49
CA VAL A 70 12.08 -5.64 8.27
C VAL A 70 12.38 -6.36 9.56
N CYS A 71 13.66 -6.61 9.82
CA CYS A 71 14.13 -7.20 11.06
C CYS A 71 15.45 -6.61 11.50
N GLY A 72 15.66 -6.54 12.81
CA GLY A 72 16.88 -6.03 13.43
C GLY A 72 16.91 -6.29 14.92
N SER A 73 17.83 -5.66 15.64
CA SER A 73 17.74 -5.60 17.08
C SER A 73 16.62 -4.65 17.52
N ALA A 74 16.02 -4.90 18.68
CA ALA A 74 14.94 -4.09 19.21
C ALA A 74 15.29 -2.58 19.28
N GLU A 75 16.56 -2.24 19.57
CA GLU A 75 17.04 -0.86 19.60
C GLU A 75 17.03 -0.22 18.21
N LYS A 76 17.54 -0.94 17.19
CA LYS A 76 17.57 -0.47 15.80
C LYS A 76 16.15 -0.30 15.23
N GLU A 77 15.28 -1.27 15.50
CA GLU A 77 13.89 -1.20 15.11
C GLU A 77 13.17 -0.01 15.77
N SER A 78 13.41 0.20 17.07
CA SER A 78 12.84 1.35 17.79
C SER A 78 13.27 2.68 17.19
N GLY A 79 14.56 2.84 16.84
CA GLY A 79 15.08 4.03 16.17
C GLY A 79 14.43 4.24 14.79
N PHE A 80 14.24 3.17 14.03
CA PHE A 80 13.58 3.23 12.74
C PHE A 80 12.11 3.67 12.85
N TYR A 81 11.37 3.13 13.82
CA TYR A 81 9.99 3.51 14.06
C TYR A 81 9.83 4.97 14.50
N GLN A 82 10.78 5.50 15.29
CA GLN A 82 10.79 6.91 15.64
C GLN A 82 10.91 7.81 14.42
N ILE A 83 11.72 7.44 13.43
CA ILE A 83 11.86 8.18 12.18
C ILE A 83 10.57 8.09 11.35
N LEU A 84 9.93 6.92 11.28
CA LEU A 84 8.63 6.78 10.61
C LEU A 84 7.57 7.71 11.24
N LEU A 85 7.52 7.77 12.57
CA LEU A 85 6.62 8.65 13.30
C LEU A 85 6.94 10.13 13.03
N LEU A 86 8.21 10.50 12.98
CA LEU A 86 8.63 11.85 12.63
C LEU A 86 8.17 12.22 11.21
N TYR A 87 8.38 11.35 10.23
CA TYR A 87 7.97 11.62 8.86
C TYR A 87 6.45 11.73 8.71
N ASN A 88 5.68 11.00 9.53
CA ASN A 88 4.23 11.13 9.55
C ASN A 88 3.76 12.56 9.94
N THR A 89 4.58 13.35 10.63
CA THR A 89 4.23 14.75 10.94
C THR A 89 4.22 15.65 9.71
N TYR A 90 4.88 15.23 8.63
CA TYR A 90 4.96 15.97 7.36
C TYR A 90 3.97 15.46 6.30
N LEU A 91 3.27 14.35 6.57
CA LEU A 91 2.33 13.72 5.64
C LEU A 91 0.89 14.01 6.06
N ASN A 92 0.07 14.49 5.10
CA ASN A 92 -1.31 14.90 5.39
C ASN A 92 -2.36 13.87 4.98
N PHE A 93 -2.17 13.18 3.85
CA PHE A 93 -3.17 12.28 3.26
C PHE A 93 -2.79 10.81 3.37
N VAL A 94 -1.54 10.54 3.63
CA VAL A 94 -0.97 9.21 3.83
C VAL A 94 -0.14 9.19 5.11
N SER A 95 0.17 8.00 5.60
CA SER A 95 1.07 7.79 6.73
C SER A 95 1.90 6.54 6.52
N PHE A 96 3.11 6.52 7.08
CA PHE A 96 3.85 5.29 7.27
C PHE A 96 3.20 4.47 8.39
N GLY A 97 3.11 3.18 8.15
CA GLY A 97 2.61 2.20 9.10
C GLY A 97 3.39 0.90 9.03
N MET A 98 3.02 -0.03 9.88
CA MET A 98 3.58 -1.36 9.94
C MET A 98 2.46 -2.39 9.85
N THR A 99 2.70 -3.45 9.08
CA THR A 99 1.83 -4.63 9.03
C THR A 99 2.68 -5.87 9.28
N LYS A 100 2.10 -6.90 9.88
CA LYS A 100 2.79 -8.19 9.97
C LYS A 100 3.10 -8.71 8.58
N ALA A 101 4.33 -9.20 8.39
CA ALA A 101 4.69 -9.90 7.18
C ALA A 101 3.81 -11.16 7.01
N GLU A 102 3.34 -11.43 5.79
CA GLU A 102 2.49 -12.60 5.49
C GLU A 102 3.27 -13.93 5.49
N SER A 103 4.47 -13.98 6.05
CA SER A 103 5.31 -15.18 6.09
C SER A 103 5.02 -16.01 7.33
N GLU A 104 4.63 -17.28 7.14
CA GLU A 104 4.46 -18.22 8.26
C GLU A 104 5.80 -18.58 8.96
N GLU A 105 6.93 -18.41 8.27
CA GLU A 105 8.25 -18.77 8.77
C GLU A 105 8.85 -17.70 9.69
N ASN A 106 8.46 -16.43 9.52
CA ASN A 106 9.06 -15.27 10.19
C ASN A 106 8.00 -14.45 10.95
N LYS A 107 7.53 -14.99 12.08
CA LYS A 107 6.45 -14.38 12.89
C LYS A 107 6.78 -13.01 13.49
N ASP A 108 8.04 -12.62 13.52
CA ASP A 108 8.53 -11.37 14.14
C ASP A 108 8.93 -10.31 13.10
N GLU A 109 8.68 -10.56 11.80
CA GLU A 109 8.98 -9.61 10.74
C GLU A 109 7.80 -8.70 10.46
N TRP A 110 8.11 -7.47 10.07
CA TRP A 110 7.14 -6.44 9.77
C TRP A 110 7.38 -5.85 8.38
N ASP A 111 6.29 -5.65 7.65
CA ASP A 111 6.33 -4.86 6.43
C ASP A 111 6.09 -3.39 6.77
N ILE A 112 6.92 -2.51 6.22
CA ILE A 112 6.69 -1.07 6.30
C ILE A 112 5.86 -0.66 5.10
N VAL A 113 4.76 0.00 5.37
CA VAL A 113 3.79 0.42 4.37
C VAL A 113 3.56 1.93 4.42
N ILE A 114 3.15 2.51 3.28
CA ILE A 114 2.47 3.79 3.24
C ILE A 114 0.98 3.47 3.08
N THR A 115 0.14 4.10 3.89
CA THR A 115 -1.30 3.85 3.88
C THR A 115 -2.12 5.12 3.93
N ALA A 116 -3.32 5.08 3.34
CA ALA A 116 -4.37 6.07 3.51
C ALA A 116 -5.71 5.37 3.68
N ASN A 117 -6.56 5.90 4.55
CA ASN A 117 -7.92 5.39 4.75
C ASN A 117 -8.92 6.51 4.48
N ARG A 118 -9.96 6.22 3.69
CA ARG A 118 -11.00 7.19 3.33
C ARG A 118 -12.36 6.50 3.23
N ASN A 119 -13.40 7.23 3.60
CA ASN A 119 -14.75 6.76 3.33
C ASN A 119 -15.02 6.83 1.82
N CYS A 120 -15.65 5.81 1.27
CA CYS A 120 -16.00 5.74 -0.15
C CYS A 120 -16.81 6.95 -0.63
N LYS A 121 -17.67 7.50 0.25
CA LYS A 121 -18.49 8.68 -0.06
C LYS A 121 -17.65 9.93 -0.35
N GLU A 122 -16.50 10.04 0.28
CA GLU A 122 -15.59 11.20 0.15
C GLU A 122 -14.78 11.17 -1.15
N ILE A 123 -14.67 10.00 -1.80
CA ILE A 123 -13.84 9.83 -2.98
C ILE A 123 -14.41 10.64 -4.16
N ASN A 124 -13.58 11.52 -4.65
CA ASN A 124 -13.78 12.32 -5.85
C ASN A 124 -12.39 12.60 -6.48
N PRO A 125 -12.31 13.15 -7.72
CA PRO A 125 -11.03 13.39 -8.39
C PRO A 125 -10.06 14.24 -7.56
N GLY A 126 -10.54 15.26 -6.85
CA GLY A 126 -9.68 16.14 -6.04
C GLY A 126 -9.06 15.42 -4.83
N ILE A 127 -9.83 14.61 -4.12
CA ILE A 127 -9.33 13.80 -2.99
C ILE A 127 -8.38 12.72 -3.50
N MET A 128 -8.74 12.04 -4.60
CA MET A 128 -7.89 11.01 -5.18
C MET A 128 -6.54 11.58 -5.64
N HIS A 129 -6.56 12.76 -6.27
CA HIS A 129 -5.34 13.45 -6.67
C HIS A 129 -4.43 13.76 -5.47
N LYS A 130 -5.00 14.26 -4.37
CA LYS A 130 -4.24 14.52 -3.14
C LYS A 130 -3.64 13.26 -2.55
N ILE A 131 -4.38 12.14 -2.55
CA ILE A 131 -3.87 10.85 -2.08
C ILE A 131 -2.67 10.41 -2.95
N VAL A 132 -2.82 10.39 -4.28
CA VAL A 132 -1.75 9.97 -5.20
C VAL A 132 -0.51 10.86 -5.06
N LEU A 133 -0.68 12.18 -5.04
CA LEU A 133 0.43 13.11 -4.82
C LEU A 133 1.14 12.89 -3.47
N SER A 134 0.39 12.53 -2.43
CA SER A 134 0.99 12.27 -1.11
C SER A 134 1.78 10.97 -1.10
N PHE A 135 1.34 9.94 -1.85
CA PHE A 135 2.17 8.75 -2.09
C PHE A 135 3.44 9.11 -2.86
N ASP A 136 3.34 9.87 -3.96
CA ASP A 136 4.48 10.32 -4.74
C ASP A 136 5.49 11.09 -3.87
N TYR A 137 5.00 12.03 -3.07
CA TYR A 137 5.82 12.80 -2.17
C TYR A 137 6.55 11.92 -1.15
N ALA A 138 5.83 10.98 -0.52
CA ALA A 138 6.43 10.05 0.44
C ALA A 138 7.52 9.19 -0.20
N PHE A 139 7.28 8.67 -1.42
CA PHE A 139 8.24 7.85 -2.15
C PHE A 139 9.46 8.62 -2.64
N ILE A 140 9.31 9.87 -3.03
CA ILE A 140 10.42 10.69 -3.55
C ILE A 140 11.26 11.23 -2.41
N GLU A 141 10.63 11.76 -1.36
CA GLU A 141 11.33 12.49 -0.31
C GLU A 141 11.77 11.60 0.85
N PHE A 142 10.92 10.71 1.34
CA PHE A 142 11.20 9.99 2.59
C PHE A 142 11.72 8.57 2.40
N VAL A 143 11.24 7.83 1.41
CA VAL A 143 11.69 6.44 1.20
C VAL A 143 13.19 6.33 0.95
N PRO A 144 13.85 7.20 0.15
CA PRO A 144 15.31 7.17 0.00
C PRO A 144 16.06 7.42 1.30
N GLN A 145 15.56 8.33 2.13
CA GLN A 145 16.16 8.64 3.45
C GLN A 145 16.00 7.47 4.41
N LEU A 146 14.82 6.82 4.43
CA LEU A 146 14.60 5.61 5.22
C LEU A 146 15.51 4.46 4.78
N LYS A 147 15.71 4.26 3.48
CA LYS A 147 16.65 3.26 2.95
C LYS A 147 18.08 3.53 3.39
N LYS A 148 18.52 4.78 3.31
CA LYS A 148 19.84 5.20 3.75
C LYS A 148 20.02 4.92 5.25
N TRP A 149 19.06 5.34 6.08
CA TRP A 149 19.10 5.12 7.52
C TRP A 149 19.12 3.63 7.87
N ALA A 150 18.26 2.83 7.25
CA ALA A 150 18.22 1.39 7.47
C ALA A 150 19.55 0.71 7.11
N HIS A 151 20.18 1.14 6.03
CA HIS A 151 21.49 0.64 5.63
C HIS A 151 22.60 1.04 6.62
N GLU A 152 22.65 2.30 7.07
CA GLU A 152 23.62 2.81 8.02
C GLU A 152 23.52 2.12 9.40
N HIS A 153 22.33 1.64 9.76
CA HIS A 153 22.06 0.95 11.03
C HIS A 153 21.94 -0.58 10.88
N GLU A 154 22.31 -1.11 9.70
CA GLU A 154 22.32 -2.56 9.42
C GLU A 154 20.96 -3.24 9.70
N LEU A 155 19.84 -2.55 9.45
CA LEU A 155 18.53 -3.19 9.39
C LEU A 155 18.46 -4.06 8.14
N ARG A 156 17.94 -5.27 8.30
CA ARG A 156 17.68 -6.19 7.20
C ARG A 156 16.27 -5.97 6.69
N PHE A 157 16.10 -6.01 5.38
CA PHE A 157 14.81 -6.03 4.71
C PHE A 157 14.93 -6.71 3.36
N GLU A 158 13.88 -7.39 2.93
CA GLU A 158 13.82 -7.92 1.57
C GLU A 158 13.66 -6.78 0.58
N GLY A 159 14.74 -6.49 -0.14
CA GLY A 159 14.72 -5.51 -1.21
C GLY A 159 14.45 -6.17 -2.55
N LYS A 160 13.31 -5.93 -3.14
CA LYS A 160 12.84 -6.07 -4.53
C LYS A 160 11.40 -6.57 -4.61
N ILE A 161 10.48 -5.83 -4.04
CA ILE A 161 9.03 -6.06 -4.22
C ILE A 161 8.62 -5.93 -5.69
N SER A 162 9.29 -5.08 -6.48
CA SER A 162 9.03 -4.93 -7.90
C SER A 162 9.14 -6.23 -8.69
N LYS A 163 10.12 -7.09 -8.39
CA LYS A 163 10.31 -8.35 -9.12
C LYS A 163 9.25 -9.41 -8.84
N LEU A 164 8.85 -9.59 -7.58
CA LEU A 164 7.85 -10.58 -7.20
C LEU A 164 6.45 -10.25 -7.75
N ILE A 165 6.13 -8.96 -7.84
CA ILE A 165 4.86 -8.50 -8.43
C ILE A 165 4.92 -8.64 -9.95
N GLU A 166 6.03 -8.30 -10.60
CA GLU A 166 6.22 -8.50 -12.04
C GLU A 166 6.17 -9.98 -12.43
N GLU A 167 6.83 -10.88 -11.71
CA GLU A 167 6.77 -12.33 -11.94
C GLU A 167 5.38 -12.91 -11.70
N GLY A 168 4.65 -12.44 -10.69
CA GLY A 168 3.25 -12.79 -10.44
C GLY A 168 2.29 -12.28 -11.50
N PHE A 169 2.61 -11.20 -12.21
CA PHE A 169 1.83 -10.65 -13.31
C PHE A 169 2.11 -11.38 -14.63
N GLN A 170 3.37 -11.66 -14.96
CA GLN A 170 3.75 -12.36 -16.19
C GLN A 170 3.19 -13.78 -16.22
N ASN A 171 3.25 -14.51 -15.12
CA ASN A 171 2.70 -15.88 -15.02
C ASN A 171 1.16 -15.95 -15.15
N ARG A 172 0.43 -14.83 -15.12
CA ARG A 172 -1.03 -14.79 -15.29
C ARG A 172 -1.48 -14.25 -16.65
N LEU A 173 -0.59 -13.61 -17.39
CA LEU A 173 -0.87 -13.16 -18.76
C LEU A 173 -0.56 -14.25 -19.81
N GLU A 174 0.20 -15.28 -19.43
CA GLU A 174 0.59 -16.41 -20.27
C GLU A 174 -0.25 -17.68 -20.02
N GLY A 175 -1.22 -17.67 -19.12
CA GLY A 175 -2.18 -18.76 -18.82
C GLY A 175 -3.61 -18.34 -19.14
#